data_25b9c363a774d79a5e9a395dfe172041
#
_entry.id   25b9c363a774d79a5e9a395dfe172041
#
_cell.length_a   1.000
_cell.length_b   1.000
_cell.length_c   1.000
_cell.angle_alpha   90.00
_cell.angle_beta   90.00
_cell.angle_gamma   90.00
#
_symmetry.space_group_name_H-M   'P 1'
#
loop_
_entity.id
_entity.type
_entity.pdbx_description
1 polymer ?
#
loop_
_entity_poly.entity_id
_entity_poly.type
_entity_poly.pdbx_seq_one_letter_code
_entity_poly.pdbx_strand_id
1 'polypeptide(L)'
;MNIENSLKELGLSNHNIGTSTGSNYFSDGEKISSYSPVDGKEIGTVSTTTFEDYNKVIESAQSAFKFWRTVPAPQRGEIVRQFGNKLRDLKEPLGVLVSYEMGKSFQEGLGEVQEMIDICDFAVGLSRQ
;
A
#
# COMPACT_ATOMS: atom_id res chain seq x y z
N MET A 1 8.36 -15.36 -12.68
CA MET A 1 7.48 -14.64 -11.72
C MET A 1 6.15 -15.40 -11.63
N ASN A 2 5.63 -15.65 -10.44
CA ASN A 2 4.32 -16.26 -10.25
C ASN A 2 3.41 -15.24 -9.56
N ILE A 3 2.60 -14.54 -10.35
CA ILE A 3 1.71 -13.48 -9.86
C ILE A 3 0.67 -13.99 -8.86
N GLU A 4 0.11 -15.18 -9.08
CA GLU A 4 -0.92 -15.74 -8.20
C GLU A 4 -0.39 -15.99 -6.78
N ASN A 5 0.84 -16.52 -6.67
CA ASN A 5 1.49 -16.71 -5.38
C ASN A 5 1.78 -15.38 -4.70
N SER A 6 2.26 -14.39 -5.46
CA SER A 6 2.56 -13.06 -4.93
C SER A 6 1.30 -12.36 -4.42
N LEU A 7 0.19 -12.40 -5.16
CA LEU A 7 -1.09 -11.84 -4.71
C LEU A 7 -1.57 -12.51 -3.41
N LYS A 8 -1.45 -13.84 -3.32
CA LYS A 8 -1.83 -14.58 -2.11
C LYS A 8 -0.95 -14.19 -0.91
N GLU A 9 0.36 -14.07 -1.10
CA GLU A 9 1.31 -13.66 -0.05
C GLU A 9 1.05 -12.24 0.42
N LEU A 10 0.65 -11.34 -0.49
CA LEU A 10 0.23 -9.98 -0.19
C LEU A 10 -1.15 -9.88 0.45
N GLY A 11 -1.89 -11.00 0.55
CA GLY A 11 -3.26 -11.01 1.09
C GLY A 11 -4.28 -10.41 0.15
N LEU A 12 -3.96 -10.30 -1.15
CA LEU A 12 -4.85 -9.78 -2.18
C LEU A 12 -5.74 -10.90 -2.77
N SER A 13 -6.97 -10.55 -3.08
CA SER A 13 -7.95 -11.43 -3.71
C SER A 13 -8.32 -10.93 -5.12
N ASN A 14 -9.15 -11.69 -5.84
CA ASN A 14 -9.64 -11.25 -7.15
C ASN A 14 -10.49 -9.97 -7.08
N HIS A 15 -11.06 -9.68 -5.90
CA HIS A 15 -11.76 -8.45 -5.64
C HIS A 15 -11.30 -7.84 -4.32
N ASN A 16 -10.89 -6.58 -4.35
CA ASN A 16 -10.37 -5.87 -3.21
C ASN A 16 -11.19 -4.60 -2.94
N ILE A 17 -11.27 -4.22 -1.68
CA ILE A 17 -11.96 -3.01 -1.26
C ILE A 17 -10.98 -1.84 -1.28
N GLY A 18 -11.34 -0.75 -1.96
CA GLY A 18 -10.44 0.37 -2.22
C GLY A 18 -10.40 1.45 -1.14
N THR A 19 -11.22 1.36 -0.09
CA THR A 19 -11.29 2.37 0.98
C THR A 19 -11.03 1.76 2.34
N SER A 20 -10.26 2.45 3.18
CA SER A 20 -9.99 2.01 4.55
C SER A 20 -9.75 3.18 5.50
N THR A 21 -10.15 3.02 6.75
CA THR A 21 -9.75 3.87 7.88
C THR A 21 -8.66 3.22 8.74
N GLY A 22 -7.97 2.21 8.23
CA GLY A 22 -6.95 1.41 8.90
C GLY A 22 -7.43 0.00 9.22
N SER A 23 -8.34 -0.18 10.17
CA SER A 23 -8.92 -1.49 10.52
C SER A 23 -10.23 -1.80 9.80
N ASN A 24 -10.95 -0.80 9.34
CA ASN A 24 -12.22 -0.95 8.64
C ASN A 24 -12.03 -0.74 7.14
N TYR A 25 -12.47 -1.71 6.35
CA TYR A 25 -12.49 -1.67 4.90
C TYR A 25 -13.94 -1.54 4.42
N PHE A 26 -14.19 -0.59 3.54
CA PHE A 26 -15.52 -0.32 2.97
C PHE A 26 -15.38 0.36 1.62
N SER A 27 -16.34 0.17 0.75
CA SER A 27 -16.42 0.90 -0.52
C SER A 27 -17.70 0.52 -1.26
N ASP A 28 -18.48 1.51 -1.65
CA ASP A 28 -19.72 1.36 -2.43
C ASP A 28 -19.57 1.90 -3.87
N GLY A 29 -18.34 2.23 -4.28
CA GLY A 29 -18.04 2.73 -5.61
C GLY A 29 -17.99 1.65 -6.68
N GLU A 30 -17.91 2.11 -7.93
CA GLU A 30 -17.78 1.23 -9.10
C GLU A 30 -16.51 0.39 -9.03
N LYS A 31 -16.58 -0.80 -9.63
CA LYS A 31 -15.40 -1.67 -9.74
C LYS A 31 -14.56 -1.27 -10.93
N ILE A 32 -13.26 -1.16 -10.71
CA ILE A 32 -12.27 -1.04 -11.79
C ILE A 32 -11.41 -2.30 -11.84
N SER A 33 -11.08 -2.75 -13.05
CA SER A 33 -10.19 -3.89 -13.29
C SER A 33 -8.78 -3.39 -13.61
N SER A 34 -7.78 -4.07 -13.06
CA SER A 34 -6.38 -3.91 -13.45
C SER A 34 -5.99 -5.02 -14.41
N TYR A 35 -5.37 -4.66 -15.54
CA TYR A 35 -4.93 -5.60 -16.58
C TYR A 35 -3.42 -5.54 -16.75
N SER A 36 -2.80 -6.71 -16.88
CA SER A 36 -1.38 -6.79 -17.11
C SER A 36 -1.02 -6.46 -18.57
N PRO A 37 -0.06 -5.56 -18.83
CA PRO A 37 0.47 -5.36 -20.16
C PRO A 37 1.36 -6.53 -20.65
N VAL A 38 1.71 -7.46 -19.76
CA VAL A 38 2.55 -8.63 -20.09
C VAL A 38 1.78 -9.65 -20.93
N ASP A 39 0.52 -9.93 -20.55
CA ASP A 39 -0.30 -10.97 -21.21
C ASP A 39 -1.77 -10.56 -21.43
N GLY A 40 -2.14 -9.33 -21.09
CA GLY A 40 -3.49 -8.78 -21.25
C GLY A 40 -4.52 -9.34 -20.28
N LYS A 41 -4.12 -10.17 -19.31
CA LYS A 41 -5.07 -10.75 -18.35
C LYS A 41 -5.44 -9.79 -17.25
N GLU A 42 -6.65 -9.93 -16.73
CA GLU A 42 -7.07 -9.25 -15.51
C GLU A 42 -6.28 -9.79 -14.31
N ILE A 43 -5.70 -8.88 -13.54
CA ILE A 43 -4.96 -9.17 -12.31
C ILE A 43 -5.94 -9.26 -11.14
N GLY A 44 -6.93 -8.37 -11.13
CA GLY A 44 -7.96 -8.28 -10.10
C GLY A 44 -8.77 -7.00 -10.25
N THR A 45 -9.76 -6.85 -9.37
CA THR A 45 -10.65 -5.68 -9.34
C THR A 45 -10.56 -4.96 -8.01
N VAL A 46 -10.83 -3.66 -8.05
CA VAL A 46 -10.91 -2.80 -6.86
C VAL A 46 -12.21 -2.02 -6.88
N SER A 47 -12.97 -1.99 -5.78
CA SER A 47 -14.08 -1.05 -5.61
C SER A 47 -13.53 0.34 -5.33
N THR A 48 -13.95 1.32 -6.14
CA THR A 48 -13.49 2.72 -5.99
C THR A 48 -14.12 3.40 -4.78
N THR A 49 -13.46 4.42 -4.27
CA THR A 49 -13.94 5.23 -3.16
C THR A 49 -15.00 6.22 -3.66
N THR A 50 -16.18 6.23 -3.05
CA THR A 50 -17.19 7.27 -3.29
C THR A 50 -16.80 8.57 -2.57
N PHE A 51 -17.46 9.69 -2.95
CA PHE A 51 -17.25 10.97 -2.25
C PHE A 51 -17.65 10.88 -0.76
N GLU A 52 -18.72 10.13 -0.46
CA GLU A 52 -19.16 9.91 0.92
C GLU A 52 -18.11 9.10 1.71
N ASP A 53 -17.56 8.02 1.13
CA ASP A 53 -16.54 7.22 1.77
C ASP A 53 -15.24 8.01 1.99
N TYR A 54 -14.86 8.85 1.01
CA TYR A 54 -13.74 9.78 1.15
C TYR A 54 -13.92 10.70 2.38
N ASN A 55 -15.10 11.30 2.54
CA ASN A 55 -15.38 12.16 3.68
C ASN A 55 -15.28 11.41 5.01
N LYS A 56 -15.77 10.17 5.10
CA LYS A 56 -15.62 9.32 6.30
C LYS A 56 -14.14 9.09 6.64
N VAL A 57 -13.30 8.85 5.63
CA VAL A 57 -11.84 8.69 5.83
C VAL A 57 -11.22 9.98 6.37
N ILE A 58 -11.55 11.13 5.79
CA ILE A 58 -11.04 12.44 6.21
C ILE A 58 -11.46 12.77 7.65
N GLU A 59 -12.72 12.55 8.01
CA GLU A 59 -13.22 12.75 9.37
C GLU A 59 -12.49 11.86 10.39
N SER A 60 -12.30 10.58 10.05
CA SER A 60 -11.54 9.64 10.87
C SER A 60 -10.08 10.09 11.06
N ALA A 61 -9.44 10.52 9.97
CA ALA A 61 -8.07 11.03 9.98
C ALA A 61 -7.93 12.30 10.84
N GLN A 62 -8.86 13.27 10.70
CA GLN A 62 -8.89 14.49 11.50
C GLN A 62 -9.07 14.18 12.99
N SER A 63 -9.92 13.22 13.32
CA SER A 63 -10.12 12.78 14.70
C SER A 63 -8.84 12.15 15.27
N ALA A 64 -8.22 11.25 14.54
CA ALA A 64 -6.96 10.61 14.93
C ALA A 64 -5.82 11.62 15.07
N PHE A 65 -5.76 12.64 14.20
CA PHE A 65 -4.73 13.68 14.21
C PHE A 65 -4.67 14.45 15.52
N LYS A 66 -5.79 14.67 16.20
CA LYS A 66 -5.84 15.39 17.49
C LYS A 66 -4.93 14.74 18.55
N PHE A 67 -4.89 13.42 18.58
CA PHE A 67 -3.98 12.65 19.43
C PHE A 67 -2.59 12.49 18.78
N TRP A 68 -2.55 12.09 17.50
CA TRP A 68 -1.31 11.79 16.80
C TRP A 68 -0.30 12.94 16.80
N ARG A 69 -0.77 14.18 16.68
CA ARG A 69 0.08 15.38 16.74
C ARG A 69 0.81 15.57 18.08
N THR A 70 0.30 14.97 19.16
CA THR A 70 0.92 15.07 20.50
C THR A 70 1.94 13.96 20.76
N VAL A 71 1.99 12.93 19.92
CA VAL A 71 2.95 11.84 20.02
C VAL A 71 4.34 12.37 19.62
N PRO A 72 5.40 12.16 20.44
CA PRO A 72 6.75 12.58 20.10
C PRO A 72 7.24 12.03 18.77
N ALA A 73 7.98 12.85 18.01
CA ALA A 73 8.45 12.48 16.68
C ALA A 73 9.21 11.13 16.63
N PRO A 74 10.10 10.78 17.58
CA PRO A 74 10.76 9.47 17.57
C PRO A 74 9.80 8.29 17.72
N GLN A 75 8.69 8.44 18.47
CA GLN A 75 7.67 7.40 18.60
C GLN A 75 6.86 7.24 17.32
N ARG A 76 6.56 8.34 16.64
CA ARG A 76 5.92 8.29 15.31
C ARG A 76 6.86 7.63 14.29
N GLY A 77 8.16 7.93 14.35
CA GLY A 77 9.18 7.29 13.53
C GLY A 77 9.27 5.78 13.75
N GLU A 78 8.99 5.29 14.98
CA GLU A 78 8.97 3.85 15.25
C GLU A 78 7.87 3.12 14.47
N ILE A 79 6.71 3.73 14.28
CA ILE A 79 5.64 3.17 13.42
C ILE A 79 6.12 3.09 11.96
N VAL A 80 6.77 4.15 11.47
CA VAL A 80 7.33 4.15 10.11
C VAL A 80 8.43 3.08 9.95
N ARG A 81 9.26 2.86 10.98
CA ARG A 81 10.26 1.79 10.98
C ARG A 81 9.61 0.39 10.84
N GLN A 82 8.53 0.14 11.59
CA GLN A 82 7.80 -1.12 11.49
C GLN A 82 7.18 -1.30 10.09
N PHE A 83 6.66 -0.23 9.51
CA PHE A 83 6.15 -0.25 8.14
C PHE A 83 7.27 -0.56 7.13
N GLY A 84 8.43 0.10 7.24
CA GLY A 84 9.59 -0.18 6.40
C GLY A 84 10.08 -1.64 6.52
N ASN A 85 10.03 -2.23 7.71
CA ASN A 85 10.35 -3.65 7.88
C ASN A 85 9.35 -4.55 7.15
N LYS A 86 8.05 -4.24 7.21
CA LYS A 86 7.04 -4.97 6.43
C LYS A 86 7.27 -4.88 4.93
N LEU A 87 7.69 -3.73 4.43
CA LEU A 87 8.07 -3.59 3.02
C LEU A 87 9.28 -4.47 2.67
N ARG A 88 10.28 -4.59 3.57
CA ARG A 88 11.42 -5.50 3.38
C ARG A 88 10.98 -6.96 3.31
N ASP A 89 10.14 -7.38 4.24
CA ASP A 89 9.62 -8.75 4.31
C ASP A 89 8.84 -9.13 3.04
N LEU A 90 8.13 -8.17 2.46
CA LEU A 90 7.25 -8.36 1.30
C LEU A 90 7.87 -7.81 -0.01
N LYS A 91 9.17 -7.51 -0.02
CA LYS A 91 9.82 -6.88 -1.17
C LYS A 91 9.69 -7.68 -2.45
N GLU A 92 9.87 -8.98 -2.40
CA GLU A 92 9.79 -9.84 -3.57
C GLU A 92 8.38 -9.91 -4.15
N PRO A 93 7.32 -10.27 -3.39
CA PRO A 93 5.96 -10.31 -3.93
C PRO A 93 5.45 -8.94 -4.39
N LEU A 94 5.83 -7.83 -3.72
CA LEU A 94 5.51 -6.48 -4.19
C LEU A 94 6.22 -6.15 -5.51
N GLY A 95 7.51 -6.49 -5.64
CA GLY A 95 8.27 -6.30 -6.87
C GLY A 95 7.69 -7.10 -8.05
N VAL A 96 7.20 -8.32 -7.81
CA VAL A 96 6.48 -9.11 -8.82
C VAL A 96 5.19 -8.41 -9.25
N LEU A 97 4.41 -7.89 -8.31
CA LEU A 97 3.16 -7.18 -8.61
C LEU A 97 3.42 -5.93 -9.44
N VAL A 98 4.38 -5.09 -9.05
CA VAL A 98 4.77 -3.89 -9.80
C VAL A 98 5.18 -4.25 -11.23
N SER A 99 6.03 -5.27 -11.39
CA SER A 99 6.51 -5.71 -12.70
C SER A 99 5.38 -6.21 -13.59
N TYR A 100 4.46 -6.98 -13.03
CA TYR A 100 3.36 -7.57 -13.77
C TYR A 100 2.28 -6.56 -14.15
N GLU A 101 1.98 -5.60 -13.26
CA GLU A 101 0.97 -4.56 -13.48
C GLU A 101 1.47 -3.45 -14.40
N MET A 102 2.75 -3.08 -14.31
CA MET A 102 3.33 -1.97 -15.07
C MET A 102 4.13 -2.38 -16.29
N GLY A 103 4.38 -3.68 -16.47
CA GLY A 103 5.22 -4.18 -17.57
C GLY A 103 6.72 -3.86 -17.41
N LYS A 104 7.18 -3.61 -16.19
CA LYS A 104 8.58 -3.37 -15.85
C LYS A 104 9.36 -4.68 -15.72
N SER A 105 10.68 -4.62 -15.85
CA SER A 105 11.54 -5.75 -15.48
C SER A 105 11.43 -6.04 -13.99
N PHE A 106 11.72 -7.28 -13.58
CA PHE A 106 11.65 -7.65 -12.17
C PHE A 106 12.62 -6.84 -11.30
N GLN A 107 13.80 -6.51 -11.83
CA GLN A 107 14.76 -5.68 -11.10
C GLN A 107 14.28 -4.24 -10.91
N GLU A 108 13.59 -3.67 -11.88
CA GLU A 108 12.94 -2.37 -11.72
C GLU A 108 11.79 -2.43 -10.70
N GLY A 109 10.97 -3.49 -10.75
CA GLY A 109 9.93 -3.71 -9.73
C GLY A 109 10.50 -3.79 -8.30
N LEU A 110 11.60 -4.51 -8.12
CA LEU A 110 12.31 -4.54 -6.83
C LEU A 110 12.91 -3.17 -6.45
N GLY A 111 13.35 -2.39 -7.43
CA GLY A 111 13.85 -1.03 -7.24
C GLY A 111 12.78 -0.08 -6.72
N GLU A 112 11.58 -0.12 -7.27
CA GLU A 112 10.44 0.68 -6.80
C GLU A 112 10.13 0.40 -5.31
N VAL A 113 10.13 -0.88 -4.93
CA VAL A 113 9.91 -1.25 -3.51
C VAL A 113 11.10 -0.83 -2.65
N GLN A 114 12.34 -0.85 -3.18
CA GLN A 114 13.50 -0.36 -2.45
C GLN A 114 13.40 1.14 -2.15
N GLU A 115 12.91 1.94 -3.10
CA GLU A 115 12.68 3.37 -2.85
C GLU A 115 11.67 3.61 -1.71
N MET A 116 10.60 2.81 -1.66
CA MET A 116 9.65 2.88 -0.53
C MET A 116 10.33 2.61 0.82
N ILE A 117 11.23 1.61 0.86
CA ILE A 117 12.00 1.26 2.06
C ILE A 117 12.95 2.40 2.45
N ASP A 118 13.68 2.94 1.48
CA ASP A 118 14.66 4.00 1.70
C ASP A 118 14.01 5.28 2.23
N ILE A 119 12.82 5.62 1.74
CA ILE A 119 12.03 6.75 2.25
C ILE A 119 11.57 6.51 3.70
N CYS A 120 11.21 5.28 4.05
CA CYS A 120 10.90 4.95 5.45
C CYS A 120 12.14 5.16 6.34
N ASP A 121 13.30 4.67 5.94
CA ASP A 121 14.56 4.84 6.71
C ASP A 121 14.94 6.31 6.84
N PHE A 122 14.81 7.08 5.76
CA PHE A 122 15.03 8.53 5.77
C PHE A 122 14.08 9.24 6.75
N ALA A 123 12.79 8.95 6.71
CA ALA A 123 11.80 9.54 7.61
C ALA A 123 12.07 9.17 9.08
N VAL A 124 12.49 7.93 9.36
CA VAL A 124 12.92 7.49 10.70
C VAL A 124 14.12 8.31 11.18
N GLY A 125 15.11 8.52 10.33
CA GLY A 125 16.28 9.36 10.62
C GLY A 125 15.88 10.80 10.97
N LEU A 126 15.00 11.42 10.16
CA LEU A 126 14.50 12.78 10.41
C LEU A 126 13.72 12.89 11.73
N SER A 127 12.99 11.85 12.12
CA SER A 127 12.19 11.84 13.35
C SER A 127 13.02 12.00 14.63
N ARG A 128 14.33 11.81 14.55
CA ARG A 128 15.27 11.84 15.66
C ARG A 128 16.18 13.10 15.69
N GLN A 129 15.97 13.97 14.75
CA GLN A 129 16.74 15.23 14.64
C GLN A 129 16.00 16.41 15.24
#